data_eb7508bfcfc7caed61c42ff7c6eea195
#
_entry.id   eb7508bfcfc7caed61c42ff7c6eea195
#
_cell.length_a   1.000
_cell.length_b   1.000
_cell.length_c   1.000
_cell.angle_alpha   90.00
_cell.angle_beta   90.00
_cell.angle_gamma   90.00
#
_symmetry.space_group_name_H-M   'P 1'
#
loop_
_entity.id
_entity.type
_entity.pdbx_description
1 polymer ?
#
loop_
_entity_poly.entity_id
_entity_poly.type
_entity_poly.pdbx_seq_one_letter_code
_entity_poly.pdbx_strand_id
1 'polypeptide(L)'
;MLRISSSLLLASLLVAVTSASASENYSPYADVDHPTNVYWGDTHVHSSWSPDAGGSGNEKLTPIDAFRFAKGEPIVAHNGQTVRLRRPLDFLLVSDHSEYLGLYPMLEEGYPALLATETGQRWKQLVEEGRRSRVGGEFAASLSSGRDLVGDRSFVPHVWKQVVANAERMNEPGIFTAFIGYEWTSMPGTANLHRNVLFRDGADLTRELVPFSAVESQDPEALWAFLADYEARTGGRVLAIPHNSNMSAGRMFETTRFDGSPQTPDYAERRMRFERVVEATQIKGDSEATTATSPDDEFADFENWDAYAGMGVIGPHEDWMYGGEYVRPALGRGLELRQALGVNPFAFGLIGSTDAHTSLATADDVDFWGKFSSNEPYAGRDQDPFAQLEMPEDATFDFSVAARELPDQLYTASLVSSGYAAVWAHENTRASLFDAMARRETYATTGPRMVVRFFGGWGYEAEDATRPDLARVGYEGGVPMGGELGAGPEGLSPRFLISALRDPEGANLDRAQIVKQWLDPESSAVLERIYDVAVSDGRTIDGDGRARKVVGSSVDVKRARYTNTIGEDALITWWADPDFDAATPAVYYVRVLEIPTPRWTTYDAVKFETKRPQNVPASVQQRAYTSPIWYTPGG
;
A
#
# COMPACT_ATOMS: atom_id res chain seq x y z
N MET A 1 59.44 -55.27 -49.28
CA MET A 1 59.60 -54.09 -48.42
C MET A 1 58.25 -53.36 -48.40
N LEU A 2 57.42 -53.68 -47.38
CA LEU A 2 56.10 -53.04 -47.15
C LEU A 2 56.30 -51.97 -46.09
N ARG A 3 55.93 -50.73 -46.38
CA ARG A 3 55.80 -49.67 -45.42
C ARG A 3 54.33 -49.58 -44.92
N ILE A 4 54.12 -49.83 -43.67
CA ILE A 4 52.85 -49.64 -43.01
C ILE A 4 52.85 -48.22 -42.41
N SER A 5 51.92 -47.38 -42.87
CA SER A 5 51.68 -46.03 -42.31
C SER A 5 50.54 -46.12 -41.25
N SER A 6 50.89 -45.87 -40.02
CA SER A 6 49.91 -45.77 -38.94
C SER A 6 49.36 -44.33 -38.81
N SER A 7 48.08 -44.15 -39.08
CA SER A 7 47.39 -42.88 -38.88
C SER A 7 46.79 -42.88 -37.48
N LEU A 8 47.27 -42.02 -36.56
CA LEU A 8 46.65 -41.74 -35.27
C LEU A 8 45.50 -40.74 -35.50
N LEU A 9 44.29 -41.16 -35.23
CA LEU A 9 43.15 -40.28 -35.06
C LEU A 9 43.14 -39.73 -33.62
N LEU A 10 43.38 -38.42 -33.48
CA LEU A 10 43.18 -37.70 -32.21
C LEU A 10 41.70 -37.29 -32.13
N ALA A 11 40.93 -37.94 -31.27
CA ALA A 11 39.57 -37.53 -30.93
C ALA A 11 39.62 -36.45 -29.85
N SER A 12 39.38 -35.19 -30.22
CA SER A 12 39.25 -34.09 -29.27
C SER A 12 37.87 -34.13 -28.64
N LEU A 13 37.82 -34.52 -27.36
CA LEU A 13 36.61 -34.41 -26.52
C LEU A 13 36.43 -32.93 -26.12
N LEU A 14 35.50 -32.22 -26.75
CA LEU A 14 35.04 -30.92 -26.25
C LEU A 14 34.14 -31.18 -25.05
N VAL A 15 34.67 -30.97 -23.85
CA VAL A 15 33.87 -30.86 -22.64
C VAL A 15 33.26 -29.46 -22.64
N ALA A 16 31.98 -29.36 -22.98
CA ALA A 16 31.20 -28.15 -22.77
C ALA A 16 31.02 -27.97 -21.25
N VAL A 17 31.84 -27.14 -20.65
CA VAL A 17 31.59 -26.65 -19.29
C VAL A 17 30.42 -25.66 -19.39
N THR A 18 29.20 -26.14 -19.15
CA THR A 18 28.10 -25.26 -18.81
C THR A 18 28.40 -24.67 -17.43
N SER A 19 28.97 -23.47 -17.40
CA SER A 19 28.98 -22.66 -16.21
C SER A 19 27.51 -22.35 -15.86
N ALA A 20 26.91 -23.14 -14.96
CA ALA A 20 25.74 -22.67 -14.24
C ALA A 20 26.20 -21.40 -13.52
N SER A 21 25.67 -20.25 -13.94
CA SER A 21 25.76 -19.01 -13.21
C SER A 21 25.16 -19.32 -11.83
N ALA A 22 25.98 -19.42 -10.80
CA ALA A 22 25.49 -19.41 -9.44
C ALA A 22 24.71 -18.10 -9.29
N SER A 23 23.45 -18.18 -8.90
CA SER A 23 22.69 -16.98 -8.54
C SER A 23 23.46 -16.24 -7.45
N GLU A 24 23.80 -14.98 -7.68
CA GLU A 24 24.38 -14.17 -6.63
C GLU A 24 23.35 -14.06 -5.48
N ASN A 25 23.72 -14.53 -4.28
CA ASN A 25 22.89 -14.36 -3.08
C ASN A 25 23.25 -13.02 -2.44
N TYR A 26 22.25 -12.17 -2.23
CA TYR A 26 22.37 -10.84 -1.63
C TYR A 26 22.07 -10.84 -0.12
N SER A 27 21.77 -11.98 0.45
CA SER A 27 21.59 -12.17 1.89
C SER A 27 22.25 -13.48 2.34
N PRO A 28 22.88 -13.52 3.54
CA PRO A 28 23.39 -14.76 4.11
C PRO A 28 22.27 -15.77 4.43
N TYR A 29 21.02 -15.34 4.37
CA TYR A 29 19.83 -16.15 4.63
C TYR A 29 19.02 -16.47 3.37
N ALA A 30 19.53 -16.17 2.17
CA ALA A 30 18.80 -16.38 0.91
C ALA A 30 18.43 -17.86 0.68
N ASP A 31 19.26 -18.78 1.17
CA ASP A 31 19.07 -20.23 1.03
C ASP A 31 18.32 -20.88 2.22
N VAL A 32 17.83 -20.08 3.19
CA VAL A 32 17.00 -20.60 4.29
C VAL A 32 15.58 -20.84 3.76
N ASP A 33 14.92 -21.91 4.19
CA ASP A 33 13.60 -22.33 3.69
C ASP A 33 12.47 -21.31 3.91
N HIS A 34 12.70 -20.29 4.75
CA HIS A 34 11.72 -19.24 5.05
C HIS A 34 12.39 -17.87 5.18
N PRO A 35 11.68 -16.76 4.93
CA PRO A 35 12.23 -15.41 5.06
C PRO A 35 12.53 -15.05 6.53
N THR A 36 13.74 -14.53 6.76
CA THR A 36 14.21 -14.11 8.08
C THR A 36 14.23 -12.60 8.25
N ASN A 37 14.17 -11.84 7.15
CA ASN A 37 14.24 -10.39 7.16
C ASN A 37 12.91 -9.77 6.75
N VAL A 38 12.52 -8.70 7.44
CA VAL A 38 11.47 -7.79 7.01
C VAL A 38 12.11 -6.58 6.32
N TYR A 39 11.62 -6.25 5.13
CA TYR A 39 12.04 -5.09 4.35
C TYR A 39 10.94 -4.03 4.34
N TRP A 40 11.33 -2.78 4.50
CA TRP A 40 10.46 -1.62 4.65
C TRP A 40 10.52 -0.73 3.42
N GLY A 41 9.39 -0.42 2.87
CA GLY A 41 9.36 0.43 1.70
C GLY A 41 8.01 1.06 1.43
N ASP A 42 7.97 1.73 0.29
CA ASP A 42 6.79 2.43 -0.18
C ASP A 42 6.52 2.05 -1.64
N THR A 43 5.29 1.66 -1.92
CA THR A 43 4.85 1.30 -3.28
C THR A 43 4.03 2.39 -3.95
N HIS A 44 3.99 3.62 -3.36
CA HIS A 44 3.11 4.68 -3.84
C HIS A 44 3.69 6.08 -3.57
N VAL A 45 4.49 6.57 -4.49
CA VAL A 45 5.09 7.92 -4.43
C VAL A 45 5.02 8.58 -5.80
N HIS A 46 4.66 9.86 -5.85
CA HIS A 46 4.62 10.67 -7.05
C HIS A 46 5.76 11.67 -7.10
N SER A 47 6.33 11.82 -8.28
CA SER A 47 7.37 12.79 -8.58
C SER A 47 6.83 13.99 -9.37
N SER A 48 7.70 14.92 -9.74
CA SER A 48 7.35 16.04 -10.64
C SER A 48 6.90 15.58 -12.03
N TRP A 49 7.03 14.30 -12.36
CA TRP A 49 6.59 13.72 -13.64
C TRP A 49 5.13 13.29 -13.61
N SER A 50 4.53 13.19 -12.44
CA SER A 50 3.09 12.97 -12.28
C SER A 50 2.32 14.27 -12.53
N PRO A 51 1.28 14.28 -13.39
CA PRO A 51 0.57 15.52 -13.75
C PRO A 51 -0.08 16.24 -12.58
N ASP A 52 -0.56 15.52 -11.59
CA ASP A 52 -1.18 16.10 -10.40
C ASP A 52 -0.15 16.61 -9.39
N ALA A 53 0.95 15.87 -9.17
CA ALA A 53 2.03 16.31 -8.31
C ALA A 53 2.70 17.57 -8.89
N GLY A 54 3.00 17.58 -10.21
CA GLY A 54 3.53 18.73 -10.91
C GLY A 54 2.56 19.91 -10.92
N GLY A 55 1.25 19.66 -11.05
CA GLY A 55 0.19 20.67 -10.97
C GLY A 55 0.01 21.24 -9.57
N SER A 56 0.27 20.44 -8.54
CA SER A 56 0.18 20.82 -7.13
C SER A 56 1.52 21.31 -6.55
N GLY A 57 2.44 21.73 -7.42
CA GLY A 57 3.65 22.47 -7.07
C GLY A 57 4.93 21.66 -6.92
N ASN A 58 4.92 20.33 -7.17
CA ASN A 58 6.16 19.56 -7.27
C ASN A 58 6.83 19.83 -8.62
N GLU A 59 7.55 20.96 -8.71
CA GLU A 59 8.20 21.41 -9.95
C GLU A 59 9.62 20.88 -10.13
N LYS A 60 10.25 20.35 -9.06
CA LYS A 60 11.70 20.15 -9.04
C LYS A 60 12.13 18.72 -8.73
N LEU A 61 11.39 18.01 -7.88
CA LEU A 61 11.84 16.73 -7.39
C LEU A 61 11.42 15.61 -8.34
N THR A 62 12.40 15.09 -9.05
CA THR A 62 12.25 14.06 -10.09
C THR A 62 12.13 12.65 -9.50
N PRO A 63 11.83 11.62 -10.32
CA PRO A 63 11.87 10.23 -9.86
C PRO A 63 13.22 9.83 -9.21
N ILE A 64 14.34 10.38 -9.71
CA ILE A 64 15.66 10.13 -9.11
C ILE A 64 15.76 10.72 -7.71
N ASP A 65 15.22 11.92 -7.50
CA ASP A 65 15.25 12.55 -6.18
C ASP A 65 14.40 11.79 -5.17
N ALA A 66 13.27 11.21 -5.60
CA ALA A 66 12.46 10.31 -4.77
C ALA A 66 13.24 9.05 -4.33
N PHE A 67 13.95 8.39 -5.25
CA PHE A 67 14.81 7.25 -4.91
C PHE A 67 15.96 7.65 -3.99
N ARG A 68 16.62 8.79 -4.23
CA ARG A 68 17.70 9.31 -3.38
C ARG A 68 17.21 9.60 -1.97
N PHE A 69 16.03 10.23 -1.86
CA PHE A 69 15.40 10.47 -0.57
C PHE A 69 15.10 9.17 0.18
N ALA A 70 14.50 8.18 -0.50
CA ALA A 70 14.21 6.86 0.08
C ALA A 70 15.50 6.15 0.56
N LYS A 71 16.62 6.32 -0.15
CA LYS A 71 17.95 5.84 0.26
C LYS A 71 18.56 6.63 1.42
N GLY A 72 17.87 7.66 1.95
CA GLY A 72 18.35 8.47 3.07
C GLY A 72 19.33 9.58 2.68
N GLU A 73 19.41 9.96 1.41
CA GLU A 73 20.17 11.12 1.00
C GLU A 73 19.42 12.42 1.36
N PRO A 74 20.14 13.50 1.71
CA PRO A 74 19.50 14.80 1.93
C PRO A 74 19.00 15.39 0.61
N ILE A 75 17.76 15.87 0.59
CA ILE A 75 17.11 16.53 -0.55
C ILE A 75 16.68 17.94 -0.11
N VAL A 76 16.74 18.90 -1.03
CA VAL A 76 16.19 20.25 -0.80
C VAL A 76 14.73 20.24 -1.25
N ALA A 77 13.81 20.35 -0.31
CA ALA A 77 12.38 20.40 -0.56
C ALA A 77 11.94 21.72 -1.24
N HIS A 78 10.67 21.82 -1.65
CA HIS A 78 10.17 22.98 -2.40
C HIS A 78 10.20 24.27 -1.58
N ASN A 79 9.96 24.16 -0.26
CA ASN A 79 10.05 25.28 0.69
C ASN A 79 11.50 25.70 1.01
N GLY A 80 12.51 25.08 0.38
CA GLY A 80 13.92 25.39 0.54
C GLY A 80 14.61 24.73 1.75
N GLN A 81 13.90 23.96 2.55
CA GLN A 81 14.47 23.22 3.67
C GLN A 81 15.17 21.95 3.16
N THR A 82 16.28 21.58 3.81
CA THR A 82 16.91 20.28 3.57
C THR A 82 16.23 19.22 4.43
N VAL A 83 15.77 18.16 3.79
CA VAL A 83 15.09 17.03 4.42
C VAL A 83 15.81 15.72 4.12
N ARG A 84 15.77 14.78 5.06
CA ARG A 84 16.34 13.46 4.93
C ARG A 84 15.55 12.47 5.81
N LEU A 85 15.26 11.27 5.30
CA LEU A 85 14.73 10.21 6.15
C LEU A 85 15.69 9.87 7.29
N ARG A 86 15.16 9.71 8.48
CA ARG A 86 15.94 9.30 9.67
C ARG A 86 16.49 7.88 9.47
N ARG A 87 15.69 6.99 8.88
CA ARG A 87 16.07 5.63 8.48
C ARG A 87 15.73 5.43 7.00
N PRO A 88 16.69 5.05 6.15
CA PRO A 88 16.42 4.73 4.76
C PRO A 88 15.32 3.67 4.62
N LEU A 89 14.62 3.68 3.49
CA LEU A 89 13.78 2.56 3.06
C LEU A 89 14.64 1.49 2.37
N ASP A 90 14.14 0.26 2.35
CA ASP A 90 14.78 -0.85 1.65
C ASP A 90 14.35 -0.92 0.19
N PHE A 91 13.16 -0.41 -0.13
CA PHE A 91 12.63 -0.36 -1.50
C PHE A 91 11.69 0.83 -1.72
N LEU A 92 11.53 1.21 -2.98
CA LEU A 92 10.58 2.24 -3.42
C LEU A 92 10.04 1.92 -4.81
N LEU A 93 8.76 2.19 -5.03
CA LEU A 93 8.15 2.39 -6.33
C LEU A 93 7.80 3.88 -6.49
N VAL A 94 8.33 4.53 -7.52
CA VAL A 94 7.79 5.80 -7.99
C VAL A 94 6.67 5.47 -8.98
N SER A 95 5.43 5.76 -8.58
CA SER A 95 4.22 5.34 -9.27
C SER A 95 3.51 6.51 -9.96
N ASP A 96 4.25 7.37 -10.65
CA ASP A 96 3.67 8.49 -11.40
C ASP A 96 2.51 8.02 -12.29
N HIS A 97 1.42 8.81 -12.37
CA HIS A 97 0.24 8.48 -13.18
C HIS A 97 0.59 8.20 -14.63
N SER A 98 0.05 7.11 -15.20
CA SER A 98 0.23 6.76 -16.63
C SER A 98 -0.50 7.73 -17.56
N GLU A 99 -1.53 8.39 -17.05
CA GLU A 99 -2.28 9.44 -17.74
C GLU A 99 -1.39 10.67 -17.89
N TYR A 100 -0.92 10.91 -19.12
CA TYR A 100 0.00 12.02 -19.45
C TYR A 100 1.33 11.98 -18.67
N LEU A 101 1.87 10.79 -18.41
CA LEU A 101 3.17 10.58 -17.72
C LEU A 101 4.26 11.47 -18.30
N GLY A 102 4.90 12.28 -17.45
CA GLY A 102 5.95 13.21 -17.84
C GLY A 102 5.45 14.47 -18.56
N LEU A 103 4.19 14.85 -18.41
CA LEU A 103 3.59 16.01 -19.06
C LEU A 103 4.43 17.29 -18.92
N TYR A 104 4.81 17.66 -17.68
CA TYR A 104 5.53 18.92 -17.44
C TYR A 104 6.92 18.95 -18.06
N PRO A 105 7.81 17.97 -17.88
CA PRO A 105 9.09 17.95 -18.59
C PRO A 105 8.91 17.99 -20.11
N MET A 106 7.91 17.32 -20.69
CA MET A 106 7.66 17.36 -22.13
C MET A 106 7.14 18.72 -22.63
N LEU A 107 6.35 19.42 -21.81
CA LEU A 107 5.95 20.82 -22.11
C LEU A 107 7.16 21.76 -22.05
N GLU A 108 8.03 21.62 -21.06
CA GLU A 108 9.22 22.46 -20.88
C GLU A 108 10.25 22.23 -22.00
N GLU A 109 10.52 20.99 -22.36
CA GLU A 109 11.39 20.60 -23.47
C GLU A 109 10.82 21.00 -24.85
N GLY A 110 9.51 21.29 -24.92
CA GLY A 110 8.85 21.65 -26.17
C GLY A 110 8.64 20.46 -27.09
N TYR A 111 8.21 19.31 -26.57
CA TYR A 111 8.01 18.07 -27.34
C TYR A 111 7.07 18.29 -28.53
N PRO A 112 7.53 18.03 -29.79
CA PRO A 112 6.82 18.50 -30.99
C PRO A 112 5.39 17.94 -31.15
N ALA A 113 5.16 16.67 -30.84
CA ALA A 113 3.84 16.06 -30.97
C ALA A 113 2.83 16.66 -29.96
N LEU A 114 3.27 16.91 -28.73
CA LEU A 114 2.44 17.57 -27.72
C LEU A 114 2.11 19.01 -28.12
N LEU A 115 3.08 19.76 -28.62
CA LEU A 115 2.88 21.14 -29.08
C LEU A 115 2.17 21.27 -30.44
N ALA A 116 1.97 20.17 -31.15
CA ALA A 116 1.12 20.15 -32.34
C ALA A 116 -0.38 20.22 -32.00
N THR A 117 -0.77 19.94 -30.74
CA THR A 117 -2.15 20.01 -30.27
C THR A 117 -2.50 21.39 -29.71
N GLU A 118 -3.77 21.81 -29.82
CA GLU A 118 -4.23 23.07 -29.20
C GLU A 118 -4.08 23.05 -27.67
N THR A 119 -4.40 21.92 -27.07
CA THR A 119 -4.26 21.72 -25.61
C THR A 119 -2.80 21.82 -25.18
N GLY A 120 -1.88 21.15 -25.89
CA GLY A 120 -0.45 21.22 -25.55
C GLY A 120 0.14 22.62 -25.66
N GLN A 121 -0.25 23.38 -26.69
CA GLN A 121 0.17 24.79 -26.83
C GLN A 121 -0.36 25.66 -25.67
N ARG A 122 -1.64 25.50 -25.33
CA ARG A 122 -2.27 26.22 -24.22
C ARG A 122 -1.64 25.83 -22.87
N TRP A 123 -1.40 24.55 -22.62
CA TRP A 123 -0.75 24.09 -21.39
C TRP A 123 0.68 24.62 -21.28
N LYS A 124 1.45 24.64 -22.38
CA LYS A 124 2.78 25.27 -22.39
C LYS A 124 2.72 26.74 -22.00
N GLN A 125 1.79 27.49 -22.56
CA GLN A 125 1.56 28.88 -22.20
C GLN A 125 1.22 29.04 -20.70
N LEU A 126 0.30 28.21 -20.16
CA LEU A 126 -0.07 28.23 -18.75
C LEU A 126 1.14 27.93 -17.83
N VAL A 127 1.99 26.97 -18.21
CA VAL A 127 3.22 26.65 -17.47
C VAL A 127 4.20 27.84 -17.49
N GLU A 128 4.38 28.49 -18.65
CA GLU A 128 5.24 29.70 -18.79
C GLU A 128 4.69 30.88 -17.99
N GLU A 129 3.38 30.99 -17.82
CA GLU A 129 2.71 31.99 -16.97
C GLU A 129 2.74 31.65 -15.48
N GLY A 130 3.31 30.49 -15.06
CA GLY A 130 3.36 30.04 -13.67
C GLY A 130 2.01 29.45 -13.18
N ARG A 131 1.11 29.05 -14.07
CA ARG A 131 -0.23 28.51 -13.79
C ARG A 131 -0.31 26.99 -13.96
N ARG A 132 0.68 26.28 -13.44
CA ARG A 132 0.70 24.79 -13.47
C ARG A 132 -0.52 24.20 -12.77
N SER A 133 -1.03 24.85 -11.72
CA SER A 133 -2.24 24.42 -10.99
C SER A 133 -3.48 24.33 -11.88
N ARG A 134 -3.58 25.22 -12.92
CA ARG A 134 -4.65 25.13 -13.92
C ARG A 134 -4.52 23.88 -14.80
N VAL A 135 -3.30 23.54 -15.23
CA VAL A 135 -3.02 22.32 -15.99
C VAL A 135 -3.37 21.08 -15.16
N GLY A 136 -2.95 21.08 -13.89
CA GLY A 136 -3.31 20.02 -12.94
C GLY A 136 -4.82 19.90 -12.70
N GLY A 137 -5.54 21.02 -12.61
CA GLY A 137 -7.00 21.04 -12.49
C GLY A 137 -7.71 20.46 -13.72
N GLU A 138 -7.24 20.80 -14.92
CA GLU A 138 -7.77 20.20 -16.16
C GLU A 138 -7.48 18.71 -16.26
N PHE A 139 -6.28 18.28 -15.84
CA PHE A 139 -5.95 16.86 -15.73
C PHE A 139 -6.92 16.13 -14.79
N ALA A 140 -7.11 16.62 -13.57
CA ALA A 140 -8.02 16.02 -12.59
C ALA A 140 -9.46 15.92 -13.13
N ALA A 141 -9.96 16.98 -13.78
CA ALA A 141 -11.28 16.96 -14.42
C ALA A 141 -11.39 15.96 -15.57
N SER A 142 -10.29 15.72 -16.31
CA SER A 142 -10.26 14.74 -17.39
C SER A 142 -10.39 13.31 -16.90
N LEU A 143 -9.79 12.98 -15.76
CA LEU A 143 -9.86 11.65 -15.16
C LEU A 143 -11.31 11.25 -14.84
N SER A 144 -12.06 12.12 -14.17
CA SER A 144 -13.43 11.83 -13.76
C SER A 144 -14.39 11.67 -14.95
N SER A 145 -14.13 12.40 -16.04
CA SER A 145 -14.91 12.35 -17.27
C SER A 145 -14.46 11.27 -18.27
N GLY A 146 -13.30 10.66 -18.06
CA GLY A 146 -12.67 9.72 -19.01
C GLY A 146 -12.27 10.37 -20.34
N ARG A 147 -12.14 11.72 -20.38
CA ARG A 147 -11.87 12.46 -21.63
C ARG A 147 -10.38 12.62 -21.86
N ASP A 148 -9.89 12.21 -23.02
CA ASP A 148 -8.55 12.55 -23.48
C ASP A 148 -8.48 14.01 -23.93
N LEU A 149 -7.66 14.82 -23.27
CA LEU A 149 -7.48 16.25 -23.57
C LEU A 149 -6.44 16.52 -24.64
N VAL A 150 -5.53 15.59 -24.90
CA VAL A 150 -4.38 15.77 -25.80
C VAL A 150 -4.60 15.06 -27.14
N GLY A 151 -5.18 13.84 -27.12
CA GLY A 151 -5.39 13.00 -28.30
C GLY A 151 -4.12 12.34 -28.87
N ASP A 152 -2.94 12.90 -28.60
CA ASP A 152 -1.64 12.33 -29.00
C ASP A 152 -0.74 12.17 -27.76
N ARG A 153 -0.55 10.92 -27.35
CA ARG A 153 0.29 10.52 -26.21
C ARG A 153 1.60 9.88 -26.66
N SER A 154 2.09 10.16 -27.87
CA SER A 154 3.32 9.59 -28.41
C SER A 154 4.58 9.92 -27.60
N PHE A 155 4.53 10.90 -26.69
CA PHE A 155 5.60 11.20 -25.74
C PHE A 155 5.71 10.19 -24.61
N VAL A 156 4.62 9.50 -24.23
CA VAL A 156 4.59 8.56 -23.10
C VAL A 156 5.62 7.44 -23.25
N PRO A 157 5.77 6.75 -24.42
CA PRO A 157 6.83 5.75 -24.61
C PRO A 157 8.24 6.31 -24.40
N HIS A 158 8.47 7.58 -24.74
CA HIS A 158 9.77 8.23 -24.53
C HIS A 158 10.04 8.46 -23.04
N VAL A 159 9.06 8.97 -22.32
CA VAL A 159 9.15 9.18 -20.86
C VAL A 159 9.26 7.85 -20.12
N TRP A 160 8.48 6.83 -20.52
CA TRP A 160 8.54 5.52 -19.90
C TRP A 160 9.93 4.90 -19.93
N LYS A 161 10.64 5.01 -21.08
CA LYS A 161 12.04 4.56 -21.17
C LYS A 161 12.95 5.26 -20.17
N GLN A 162 12.68 6.51 -19.83
CA GLN A 162 13.42 7.24 -18.81
C GLN A 162 13.03 6.79 -17.40
N VAL A 163 11.74 6.50 -17.13
CA VAL A 163 11.28 5.91 -15.85
C VAL A 163 12.02 4.60 -15.59
N VAL A 164 12.01 3.70 -16.57
CA VAL A 164 12.73 2.42 -16.48
C VAL A 164 14.22 2.64 -16.24
N ALA A 165 14.87 3.52 -17.01
CA ALA A 165 16.29 3.81 -16.86
C ALA A 165 16.64 4.42 -15.48
N ASN A 166 15.77 5.26 -14.92
CA ASN A 166 15.94 5.83 -13.59
C ASN A 166 15.85 4.74 -12.50
N ALA A 167 14.86 3.86 -12.57
CA ALA A 167 14.71 2.75 -11.64
C ALA A 167 15.91 1.78 -11.73
N GLU A 168 16.39 1.45 -12.95
CA GLU A 168 17.59 0.61 -13.11
C GLU A 168 18.85 1.26 -12.51
N ARG A 169 19.02 2.56 -12.76
CA ARG A 169 20.17 3.31 -12.23
C ARG A 169 20.20 3.35 -10.69
N MET A 170 19.03 3.36 -10.05
CA MET A 170 18.91 3.49 -8.61
C MET A 170 18.80 2.16 -7.88
N ASN A 171 18.60 1.05 -8.62
CA ASN A 171 18.48 -0.29 -8.08
C ASN A 171 19.85 -0.85 -7.68
N GLU A 172 20.01 -1.23 -6.42
CA GLU A 172 21.22 -1.81 -5.83
C GLU A 172 20.83 -3.10 -5.09
N PRO A 173 20.77 -4.26 -5.79
CA PRO A 173 20.35 -5.52 -5.17
C PRO A 173 21.12 -5.82 -3.87
N GLY A 174 20.38 -6.24 -2.84
CA GLY A 174 20.91 -6.48 -1.50
C GLY A 174 20.98 -5.23 -0.61
N ILE A 175 20.85 -4.02 -1.16
CA ILE A 175 20.93 -2.75 -0.43
C ILE A 175 19.63 -1.97 -0.57
N PHE A 176 19.21 -1.69 -1.80
CA PHE A 176 18.00 -0.92 -2.10
C PHE A 176 17.36 -1.40 -3.40
N THR A 177 16.07 -1.73 -3.35
CA THR A 177 15.30 -2.11 -4.53
C THR A 177 14.50 -0.92 -5.06
N ALA A 178 14.87 -0.45 -6.27
CA ALA A 178 14.05 0.48 -7.03
C ALA A 178 13.13 -0.32 -7.96
N PHE A 179 11.82 -0.35 -7.68
CA PHE A 179 10.85 -0.99 -8.55
C PHE A 179 10.58 -0.17 -9.81
N ILE A 180 10.22 -0.85 -10.89
CA ILE A 180 9.68 -0.26 -12.11
C ILE A 180 8.16 -0.37 -12.02
N GLY A 181 7.46 0.73 -12.32
CA GLY A 181 6.00 0.72 -12.32
C GLY A 181 5.41 2.10 -12.59
N TYR A 182 4.09 2.19 -12.45
CA TYR A 182 3.30 3.38 -12.69
C TYR A 182 1.96 3.26 -11.98
N GLU A 183 1.19 4.33 -11.89
CA GLU A 183 -0.20 4.28 -11.44
C GLU A 183 -1.18 4.35 -12.61
N TRP A 184 -2.13 3.42 -12.65
CA TRP A 184 -3.32 3.46 -13.49
C TRP A 184 -4.47 4.11 -12.70
N THR A 185 -5.03 5.20 -13.24
CA THR A 185 -5.85 6.14 -12.48
C THR A 185 -7.30 6.16 -12.97
N SER A 186 -8.00 5.06 -12.80
CA SER A 186 -9.44 5.01 -13.09
C SER A 186 -10.23 5.77 -12.02
N MET A 187 -11.02 6.75 -12.46
CA MET A 187 -11.82 7.62 -11.57
C MET A 187 -13.23 7.88 -12.11
N PRO A 188 -14.04 6.86 -12.41
CA PRO A 188 -15.36 7.02 -13.03
C PRO A 188 -16.31 7.78 -12.09
N GLY A 189 -16.74 8.99 -12.51
CA GLY A 189 -17.63 9.83 -11.71
C GLY A 189 -17.04 10.23 -10.35
N THR A 190 -15.72 10.39 -10.25
CA THR A 190 -14.90 10.68 -9.04
C THR A 190 -14.69 9.51 -8.06
N ALA A 191 -15.20 8.31 -8.34
CA ALA A 191 -14.91 7.11 -7.56
C ALA A 191 -13.46 6.66 -7.78
N ASN A 192 -12.65 6.60 -6.73
CA ASN A 192 -11.25 6.16 -6.82
C ASN A 192 -11.17 4.64 -7.07
N LEU A 193 -10.73 4.25 -8.25
CA LEU A 193 -10.46 2.86 -8.62
C LEU A 193 -8.99 2.68 -9.05
N HIS A 194 -8.08 3.46 -8.50
CA HIS A 194 -6.67 3.50 -8.86
C HIS A 194 -5.93 2.20 -8.50
N ARG A 195 -4.88 1.86 -9.27
CA ARG A 195 -3.96 0.73 -9.02
C ARG A 195 -2.53 1.13 -9.33
N ASN A 196 -1.63 0.87 -8.40
CA ASN A 196 -0.20 0.91 -8.68
C ASN A 196 0.22 -0.37 -9.37
N VAL A 197 0.75 -0.26 -10.57
CA VAL A 197 1.29 -1.38 -11.35
C VAL A 197 2.76 -1.53 -11.05
N LEU A 198 3.17 -2.69 -10.54
CA LEU A 198 4.52 -2.99 -10.07
C LEU A 198 5.07 -4.21 -10.81
N PHE A 199 6.22 -4.05 -11.49
CA PHE A 199 6.88 -5.12 -12.24
C PHE A 199 7.95 -5.81 -11.41
N ARG A 200 7.96 -7.16 -11.49
CA ARG A 200 9.02 -8.00 -10.93
C ARG A 200 10.35 -7.83 -11.69
N ASP A 201 10.24 -7.47 -12.95
CA ASP A 201 11.28 -7.60 -13.94
C ASP A 201 12.04 -6.29 -14.14
N GLY A 202 13.21 -6.40 -14.78
CA GLY A 202 14.06 -5.28 -15.14
C GLY A 202 13.76 -4.70 -16.53
N ALA A 203 14.65 -3.81 -16.98
CA ALA A 203 14.54 -3.08 -18.24
C ALA A 203 14.49 -3.98 -19.48
N ASP A 204 15.03 -5.18 -19.42
CA ASP A 204 15.02 -6.15 -20.51
C ASP A 204 13.61 -6.55 -20.95
N LEU A 205 12.66 -6.61 -19.99
CA LEU A 205 11.26 -6.95 -20.27
C LEU A 205 10.32 -5.74 -20.24
N THR A 206 10.66 -4.65 -19.53
CA THR A 206 9.74 -3.53 -19.29
C THR A 206 9.96 -2.30 -20.18
N ARG A 207 11.17 -2.10 -20.75
CA ARG A 207 11.56 -0.88 -21.46
C ARG A 207 10.67 -0.53 -22.66
N GLU A 208 10.21 -1.51 -23.40
CA GLU A 208 9.42 -1.31 -24.62
C GLU A 208 7.90 -1.37 -24.36
N LEU A 209 7.50 -1.53 -23.09
CA LEU A 209 6.11 -1.40 -22.69
C LEU A 209 5.66 0.06 -22.85
N VAL A 210 4.38 0.25 -23.16
CA VAL A 210 3.71 1.55 -22.99
C VAL A 210 2.71 1.39 -21.85
N PRO A 211 2.79 2.16 -20.75
CA PRO A 211 1.85 2.05 -19.63
C PRO A 211 0.40 2.15 -20.10
N PHE A 212 -0.43 1.20 -19.65
CA PHE A 212 -1.87 1.25 -19.89
C PHE A 212 -2.49 2.37 -19.07
N SER A 213 -3.41 3.10 -19.65
CA SER A 213 -3.97 4.33 -19.07
C SER A 213 -5.50 4.24 -18.94
N ALA A 214 -6.06 4.90 -17.93
CA ALA A 214 -7.51 5.03 -17.78
C ALA A 214 -8.16 5.85 -18.90
N VAL A 215 -7.39 6.60 -19.70
CA VAL A 215 -7.86 7.21 -20.95
C VAL A 215 -8.21 6.15 -22.00
N GLU A 216 -7.56 4.98 -21.97
CA GLU A 216 -7.88 3.86 -22.86
C GLU A 216 -9.07 3.06 -22.35
N SER A 217 -9.13 2.82 -21.05
CA SER A 217 -10.29 2.22 -20.37
C SER A 217 -10.23 2.48 -18.87
N GLN A 218 -11.38 2.80 -18.28
CA GLN A 218 -11.55 2.90 -16.83
C GLN A 218 -11.96 1.56 -16.17
N ASP A 219 -12.16 0.50 -16.96
CA ASP A 219 -12.54 -0.82 -16.47
C ASP A 219 -11.30 -1.60 -15.98
N PRO A 220 -11.26 -2.03 -14.69
CA PRO A 220 -10.16 -2.85 -14.17
C PRO A 220 -9.92 -4.15 -14.95
N GLU A 221 -10.94 -4.74 -15.57
CA GLU A 221 -10.77 -5.95 -16.38
C GLU A 221 -9.93 -5.68 -17.65
N ALA A 222 -10.01 -4.47 -18.21
CA ALA A 222 -9.15 -4.08 -19.32
C ALA A 222 -7.69 -3.92 -18.87
N LEU A 223 -7.44 -3.38 -17.67
CA LEU A 223 -6.11 -3.36 -17.08
C LEU A 223 -5.58 -4.79 -16.89
N TRP A 224 -6.35 -5.71 -16.28
CA TRP A 224 -5.91 -7.09 -16.07
C TRP A 224 -5.65 -7.83 -17.39
N ALA A 225 -6.42 -7.54 -18.43
CA ALA A 225 -6.17 -8.10 -19.76
C ALA A 225 -4.83 -7.61 -20.35
N PHE A 226 -4.51 -6.32 -20.19
CA PHE A 226 -3.22 -5.75 -20.58
C PHE A 226 -2.05 -6.38 -19.80
N LEU A 227 -2.20 -6.56 -18.49
CA LEU A 227 -1.18 -7.21 -17.65
C LEU A 227 -0.98 -8.68 -18.03
N ALA A 228 -2.06 -9.41 -18.33
CA ALA A 228 -1.99 -10.79 -18.81
C ALA A 228 -1.27 -10.90 -20.17
N ASP A 229 -1.50 -9.95 -21.07
CA ASP A 229 -0.80 -9.88 -22.37
C ASP A 229 0.71 -9.61 -22.17
N TYR A 230 1.08 -8.72 -21.25
CA TYR A 230 2.48 -8.49 -20.86
C TYR A 230 3.14 -9.81 -20.40
N GLU A 231 2.55 -10.52 -19.43
CA GLU A 231 3.10 -11.79 -18.93
C GLU A 231 3.19 -12.84 -20.04
N ALA A 232 2.17 -12.93 -20.91
CA ALA A 232 2.15 -13.91 -22.00
C ALA A 232 3.22 -13.65 -23.07
N ARG A 233 3.47 -12.38 -23.40
CA ARG A 233 4.46 -11.99 -24.42
C ARG A 233 5.89 -12.03 -23.92
N THR A 234 6.11 -11.69 -22.66
CA THR A 234 7.47 -11.48 -22.13
C THR A 234 7.95 -12.61 -21.22
N GLY A 235 7.04 -13.37 -20.61
CA GLY A 235 7.34 -14.29 -19.52
C GLY A 235 7.60 -13.60 -18.19
N GLY A 236 7.44 -12.27 -18.13
CA GLY A 236 7.56 -11.46 -16.91
C GLY A 236 6.41 -11.63 -15.94
N ARG A 237 6.46 -10.92 -14.83
CA ARG A 237 5.45 -10.93 -13.76
C ARG A 237 5.10 -9.50 -13.33
N VAL A 238 3.83 -9.28 -13.03
CA VAL A 238 3.32 -7.95 -12.66
C VAL A 238 2.21 -8.04 -11.62
N LEU A 239 2.13 -7.05 -10.73
CA LEU A 239 1.02 -6.87 -9.79
C LEU A 239 0.34 -5.53 -10.03
N ALA A 240 -0.94 -5.45 -9.69
CA ALA A 240 -1.71 -4.22 -9.57
C ALA A 240 -2.17 -4.08 -8.11
N ILE A 241 -1.92 -2.94 -7.49
CA ILE A 241 -2.16 -2.70 -6.06
C ILE A 241 -3.28 -1.66 -5.92
N PRO A 242 -4.52 -2.07 -5.59
CA PRO A 242 -5.61 -1.15 -5.31
C PRO A 242 -5.31 -0.28 -4.08
N HIS A 243 -5.71 0.98 -4.14
CA HIS A 243 -5.51 1.92 -3.04
C HIS A 243 -6.63 2.97 -2.95
N ASN A 244 -6.69 3.69 -1.82
CA ASN A 244 -7.76 4.63 -1.49
C ASN A 244 -9.16 4.03 -1.71
N SER A 245 -9.35 2.82 -1.27
CA SER A 245 -10.64 2.17 -1.38
C SER A 245 -11.73 2.93 -0.61
N ASN A 246 -11.36 3.62 0.49
CA ASN A 246 -12.22 4.52 1.27
C ASN A 246 -12.78 5.72 0.49
N MET A 247 -12.32 5.96 -0.75
CA MET A 247 -12.77 7.05 -1.62
C MET A 247 -13.34 6.51 -2.94
N SER A 248 -13.78 5.26 -2.96
CA SER A 248 -14.24 4.58 -4.18
C SER A 248 -15.75 4.61 -4.41
N ALA A 249 -16.51 5.30 -3.56
CA ALA A 249 -17.98 5.29 -3.59
C ALA A 249 -18.56 3.86 -3.57
N GLY A 250 -17.99 3.00 -2.72
CA GLY A 250 -18.40 1.59 -2.59
C GLY A 250 -17.91 0.67 -3.70
N ARG A 251 -17.14 1.16 -4.68
CA ARG A 251 -16.86 0.43 -5.92
C ARG A 251 -15.59 -0.42 -5.90
N MET A 252 -14.63 -0.14 -5.02
CA MET A 252 -13.36 -0.88 -4.99
C MET A 252 -13.59 -2.37 -4.70
N PHE A 253 -14.50 -2.67 -3.77
CA PHE A 253 -14.85 -4.04 -3.36
C PHE A 253 -16.33 -4.36 -3.62
N GLU A 254 -16.86 -3.86 -4.76
CA GLU A 254 -18.20 -4.23 -5.23
C GLU A 254 -18.33 -5.76 -5.42
N THR A 255 -19.56 -6.26 -5.27
CA THR A 255 -19.91 -7.67 -5.59
C THR A 255 -20.35 -7.85 -7.03
N THR A 256 -20.36 -6.78 -7.82
CA THR A 256 -20.61 -6.75 -9.25
C THR A 256 -19.35 -6.41 -10.05
N ARG A 257 -19.39 -6.60 -11.35
CA ARG A 257 -18.36 -6.15 -12.29
C ARG A 257 -18.54 -4.66 -12.60
N PHE A 258 -17.56 -4.07 -13.30
CA PHE A 258 -17.56 -2.65 -13.65
C PHE A 258 -18.82 -2.20 -14.44
N ASP A 259 -19.39 -3.09 -15.23
CA ASP A 259 -20.62 -2.88 -16.02
C ASP A 259 -21.92 -3.15 -15.23
N GLY A 260 -21.82 -3.49 -13.93
CA GLY A 260 -22.95 -3.83 -13.06
C GLY A 260 -23.43 -5.28 -13.17
N SER A 261 -22.84 -6.11 -14.03
CA SER A 261 -23.17 -7.52 -14.12
C SER A 261 -22.60 -8.31 -12.91
N PRO A 262 -23.15 -9.49 -12.57
CA PRO A 262 -22.62 -10.32 -11.50
C PRO A 262 -21.18 -10.75 -11.76
N GLN A 263 -20.37 -10.84 -10.71
CA GLN A 263 -19.04 -11.43 -10.78
C GLN A 263 -19.12 -12.91 -11.17
N THR A 264 -18.09 -13.39 -11.85
CA THR A 264 -17.95 -14.79 -12.30
C THR A 264 -16.69 -15.41 -11.70
N PRO A 265 -16.56 -16.75 -11.68
CA PRO A 265 -15.30 -17.39 -11.27
C PRO A 265 -14.07 -16.86 -12.03
N ASP A 266 -14.18 -16.71 -13.36
CA ASP A 266 -13.10 -16.17 -14.20
C ASP A 266 -12.72 -14.71 -13.83
N TYR A 267 -13.70 -13.86 -13.51
CA TYR A 267 -13.44 -12.52 -12.99
C TYR A 267 -12.64 -12.58 -11.68
N ALA A 268 -13.09 -13.41 -10.72
CA ALA A 268 -12.46 -13.55 -9.42
C ALA A 268 -11.01 -14.10 -9.55
N GLU A 269 -10.79 -15.10 -10.41
CA GLU A 269 -9.46 -15.66 -10.70
C GLU A 269 -8.52 -14.62 -11.32
N ARG A 270 -9.00 -13.85 -12.32
CA ARG A 270 -8.20 -12.79 -12.96
C ARG A 270 -7.87 -11.67 -11.97
N ARG A 271 -8.82 -11.23 -11.16
CA ARG A 271 -8.58 -10.25 -10.10
C ARG A 271 -7.49 -10.74 -9.16
N MET A 272 -7.63 -11.93 -8.61
CA MET A 272 -6.68 -12.51 -7.65
C MET A 272 -5.31 -12.82 -8.26
N ARG A 273 -5.20 -12.96 -9.58
CA ARG A 273 -3.90 -13.11 -10.25
C ARG A 273 -3.07 -11.84 -10.11
N PHE A 274 -3.67 -10.67 -10.25
CA PHE A 274 -2.98 -9.38 -10.31
C PHE A 274 -3.09 -8.55 -9.05
N GLU A 275 -4.24 -8.58 -8.34
CA GLU A 275 -4.49 -7.80 -7.12
C GLU A 275 -4.22 -8.64 -5.86
N ARG A 276 -2.94 -8.99 -5.65
CA ARG A 276 -2.51 -9.86 -4.53
C ARG A 276 -2.42 -9.14 -3.19
N VAL A 277 -2.22 -7.84 -3.19
CA VAL A 277 -2.14 -6.97 -2.01
C VAL A 277 -2.95 -5.70 -2.24
N VAL A 278 -3.39 -5.07 -1.16
CA VAL A 278 -4.12 -3.79 -1.16
C VAL A 278 -3.52 -2.85 -0.13
N GLU A 279 -3.53 -1.55 -0.39
CA GLU A 279 -3.20 -0.55 0.63
C GLU A 279 -4.33 -0.45 1.65
N ALA A 280 -4.01 -0.72 2.92
CA ALA A 280 -4.93 -0.55 4.03
C ALA A 280 -4.84 0.86 4.65
N THR A 281 -3.75 1.58 4.42
CA THR A 281 -3.52 2.92 4.98
C THR A 281 -2.59 3.75 4.11
N GLN A 282 -2.88 5.04 4.00
CA GLN A 282 -2.04 6.03 3.32
C GLN A 282 -2.44 7.46 3.75
N ILE A 283 -1.82 8.50 3.16
CA ILE A 283 -1.98 9.91 3.56
C ILE A 283 -3.43 10.45 3.50
N LYS A 284 -4.29 9.87 2.63
CA LYS A 284 -5.72 10.21 2.50
C LYS A 284 -6.62 9.30 3.35
N GLY A 285 -6.17 8.89 4.53
CA GLY A 285 -6.91 8.15 5.51
C GLY A 285 -6.61 6.65 5.55
N ASP A 286 -7.05 6.04 6.64
CA ASP A 286 -7.01 4.61 6.86
C ASP A 286 -8.22 3.93 6.22
N SER A 287 -8.00 2.82 5.54
CA SER A 287 -9.03 2.04 4.84
C SER A 287 -9.22 0.65 5.45
N GLU A 288 -8.66 0.38 6.65
CA GLU A 288 -8.81 -0.94 7.29
C GLU A 288 -10.25 -1.17 7.73
N ALA A 289 -10.79 -0.28 8.57
CA ALA A 289 -12.14 -0.38 9.12
C ALA A 289 -12.75 1.00 9.40
N THR A 290 -14.08 1.04 9.55
CA THR A 290 -14.83 2.20 10.03
C THR A 290 -15.89 1.77 11.03
N THR A 291 -16.28 2.68 11.92
CA THR A 291 -17.37 2.44 12.89
C THR A 291 -18.72 2.15 12.21
N ALA A 292 -18.90 2.56 10.96
CA ALA A 292 -20.11 2.27 10.18
C ALA A 292 -20.29 0.77 9.91
N THR A 293 -19.19 0.03 9.73
CA THR A 293 -19.21 -1.42 9.45
C THR A 293 -18.78 -2.27 10.65
N SER A 294 -18.08 -1.69 11.61
CA SER A 294 -17.54 -2.38 12.79
C SER A 294 -17.87 -1.59 14.08
N PRO A 295 -19.15 -1.43 14.43
CA PRO A 295 -19.58 -0.55 15.54
C PRO A 295 -19.14 -1.03 16.92
N ASP A 296 -18.82 -2.32 17.08
CA ASP A 296 -18.35 -2.91 18.33
C ASP A 296 -16.81 -2.89 18.49
N ASP A 297 -16.10 -2.31 17.52
CA ASP A 297 -14.64 -2.13 17.55
C ASP A 297 -14.28 -0.74 18.09
N GLU A 298 -13.74 -0.68 19.31
CA GLU A 298 -13.27 0.57 19.93
C GLU A 298 -12.12 1.28 19.19
N PHE A 299 -11.51 0.62 18.19
CA PHE A 299 -10.39 1.14 17.39
C PHE A 299 -10.71 1.27 15.90
N ALA A 300 -11.98 1.13 15.49
CA ALA A 300 -12.39 1.31 14.10
C ALA A 300 -12.38 2.79 13.66
N ASP A 301 -12.46 3.72 14.60
CA ASP A 301 -12.38 5.16 14.38
C ASP A 301 -10.91 5.62 14.39
N PHE A 302 -10.17 5.28 13.35
CA PHE A 302 -8.77 5.67 13.23
C PHE A 302 -8.51 6.39 11.93
N GLU A 303 -8.30 7.71 11.99
CA GLU A 303 -7.87 8.52 10.86
C GLU A 303 -8.70 8.26 9.58
N ASN A 304 -10.00 7.97 9.73
CA ASN A 304 -10.90 7.72 8.61
C ASN A 304 -11.15 9.01 7.82
N TRP A 305 -11.35 8.85 6.51
CA TRP A 305 -11.78 9.92 5.60
C TRP A 305 -13.17 9.59 5.06
N ASP A 306 -14.19 9.80 5.90
CA ASP A 306 -15.57 9.36 5.65
C ASP A 306 -16.54 10.45 5.21
N ALA A 307 -16.08 11.72 5.09
CA ALA A 307 -17.00 12.81 4.71
C ALA A 307 -17.50 12.70 3.26
N TYR A 308 -16.77 12.00 2.42
CA TYR A 308 -17.07 11.89 1.01
C TYR A 308 -16.93 10.48 0.50
N ALA A 309 -17.92 10.06 -0.28
CA ALA A 309 -17.90 8.77 -0.94
C ALA A 309 -16.86 8.65 -2.05
N GLY A 310 -16.37 9.77 -2.59
CA GLY A 310 -15.35 9.79 -3.65
C GLY A 310 -14.34 10.91 -3.46
N MET A 311 -13.65 11.30 -4.51
CA MET A 311 -12.67 12.41 -4.49
C MET A 311 -13.35 13.78 -4.36
N GLY A 312 -14.24 13.92 -3.37
CA GLY A 312 -14.82 15.19 -2.94
C GLY A 312 -16.11 15.61 -3.62
N VAL A 313 -16.82 14.76 -4.37
CA VAL A 313 -17.89 15.25 -5.24
C VAL A 313 -19.15 14.40 -5.37
N ILE A 314 -19.06 13.12 -5.05
CA ILE A 314 -20.25 12.23 -5.21
C ILE A 314 -21.34 12.56 -4.18
N GLY A 315 -21.01 13.30 -3.13
CA GLY A 315 -21.90 13.60 -2.01
C GLY A 315 -21.59 12.76 -0.77
N PRO A 316 -22.44 12.81 0.25
CA PRO A 316 -22.22 12.06 1.47
C PRO A 316 -22.24 10.55 1.20
N HIS A 317 -21.53 9.77 2.02
CA HIS A 317 -21.64 8.32 2.00
C HIS A 317 -23.08 7.86 2.23
N GLU A 318 -23.47 6.85 1.44
CA GLU A 318 -24.65 6.04 1.72
C GLU A 318 -24.18 4.75 2.43
N ASP A 319 -25.00 4.21 3.33
CA ASP A 319 -24.62 3.06 4.19
C ASP A 319 -24.08 1.85 3.41
N TRP A 320 -24.60 1.61 2.20
CA TRP A 320 -24.15 0.50 1.36
C TRP A 320 -22.72 0.66 0.81
N MET A 321 -22.20 1.91 0.72
CA MET A 321 -20.87 2.19 0.16
C MET A 321 -19.77 1.70 1.07
N TYR A 322 -19.90 1.88 2.40
CA TYR A 322 -18.88 1.48 3.36
C TYR A 322 -18.41 0.03 3.21
N GLY A 323 -19.33 -0.88 2.94
CA GLY A 323 -19.00 -2.28 2.71
C GLY A 323 -18.14 -2.54 1.47
N GLY A 324 -18.14 -1.63 0.48
CA GLY A 324 -17.34 -1.70 -0.75
C GLY A 324 -16.07 -0.85 -0.73
N GLU A 325 -15.82 -0.15 0.39
CA GLU A 325 -14.72 0.80 0.55
C GLU A 325 -13.64 0.32 1.51
N TYR A 326 -14.03 -0.39 2.56
CA TYR A 326 -13.09 -0.78 3.61
C TYR A 326 -12.61 -2.22 3.45
N VAL A 327 -11.36 -2.43 3.81
CA VAL A 327 -10.66 -3.73 3.69
C VAL A 327 -11.37 -4.81 4.51
N ARG A 328 -11.71 -4.50 5.76
CA ARG A 328 -12.31 -5.47 6.68
C ARG A 328 -13.65 -6.03 6.16
N PRO A 329 -14.65 -5.23 5.78
CA PRO A 329 -15.88 -5.77 5.17
C PRO A 329 -15.61 -6.46 3.83
N ALA A 330 -14.59 -6.05 3.05
CA ALA A 330 -14.22 -6.74 1.82
C ALA A 330 -13.72 -8.17 2.07
N LEU A 331 -12.94 -8.39 3.15
CA LEU A 331 -12.52 -9.74 3.54
C LEU A 331 -13.72 -10.65 3.81
N GLY A 332 -14.73 -10.15 4.53
CA GLY A 332 -15.98 -10.87 4.79
C GLY A 332 -16.77 -11.17 3.51
N ARG A 333 -16.95 -10.15 2.63
CA ARG A 333 -17.56 -10.34 1.29
C ARG A 333 -16.81 -11.40 0.46
N GLY A 334 -15.49 -11.48 0.64
CA GLY A 334 -14.68 -12.51 -0.01
C GLY A 334 -15.07 -13.93 0.40
N LEU A 335 -15.49 -14.15 1.66
CA LEU A 335 -16.02 -15.43 2.12
C LEU A 335 -17.35 -15.75 1.46
N GLU A 336 -18.28 -14.78 1.39
CA GLU A 336 -19.58 -14.92 0.71
C GLU A 336 -19.41 -15.26 -0.78
N LEU A 337 -18.54 -14.52 -1.48
CA LEU A 337 -18.28 -14.73 -2.90
C LEU A 337 -17.58 -16.06 -3.15
N ARG A 338 -16.69 -16.52 -2.27
CA ARG A 338 -16.10 -17.84 -2.37
C ARG A 338 -17.17 -18.94 -2.30
N GLN A 339 -18.14 -18.80 -1.40
CA GLN A 339 -19.26 -19.75 -1.31
C GLN A 339 -20.08 -19.78 -2.60
N ALA A 340 -20.31 -18.62 -3.22
CA ALA A 340 -21.12 -18.47 -4.42
C ALA A 340 -20.37 -18.86 -5.72
N LEU A 341 -19.08 -18.50 -5.83
CA LEU A 341 -18.28 -18.60 -7.06
C LEU A 341 -17.24 -19.74 -7.02
N GLY A 342 -16.95 -20.31 -5.84
CA GLY A 342 -15.81 -21.22 -5.65
C GLY A 342 -14.45 -20.53 -5.52
N VAL A 343 -14.35 -19.24 -5.80
CA VAL A 343 -13.13 -18.42 -5.74
C VAL A 343 -13.41 -17.16 -4.95
N ASN A 344 -12.44 -16.75 -4.09
CA ASN A 344 -12.52 -15.51 -3.33
C ASN A 344 -11.81 -14.37 -4.10
N PRO A 345 -12.54 -13.36 -4.64
CA PRO A 345 -11.93 -12.23 -5.35
C PRO A 345 -11.22 -11.22 -4.43
N PHE A 346 -11.33 -11.37 -3.11
CA PHE A 346 -10.78 -10.47 -2.10
C PHE A 346 -9.81 -11.19 -1.15
N ALA A 347 -9.18 -12.29 -1.59
CA ALA A 347 -8.15 -12.99 -0.83
C ALA A 347 -6.78 -12.29 -0.94
N PHE A 348 -6.73 -10.99 -0.70
CA PHE A 348 -5.54 -10.18 -0.78
C PHE A 348 -4.79 -10.07 0.55
N GLY A 349 -3.51 -9.69 0.50
CA GLY A 349 -2.71 -9.25 1.64
C GLY A 349 -2.79 -7.74 1.84
N LEU A 350 -2.23 -7.26 2.95
CA LEU A 350 -2.26 -5.85 3.35
C LEU A 350 -0.88 -5.22 3.29
N ILE A 351 -0.82 -3.98 2.79
CA ILE A 351 0.35 -3.10 2.84
C ILE A 351 -0.08 -1.69 3.22
N GLY A 352 0.86 -0.85 3.66
CA GLY A 352 0.73 0.59 3.75
C GLY A 352 1.61 1.27 2.72
N SER A 353 1.31 2.50 2.38
CA SER A 353 2.10 3.35 1.47
C SER A 353 1.90 4.82 1.82
N THR A 354 2.66 5.74 1.19
CA THR A 354 2.50 7.16 1.49
C THR A 354 1.54 7.88 0.56
N ASP A 355 1.58 7.62 -0.73
CA ASP A 355 0.93 8.45 -1.74
C ASP A 355 1.41 9.92 -1.69
N ALA A 356 2.69 10.11 -1.33
CA ALA A 356 3.29 11.43 -1.26
C ALA A 356 3.54 12.01 -2.65
N HIS A 357 3.08 13.24 -2.89
CA HIS A 357 3.25 13.96 -4.17
C HIS A 357 4.41 14.97 -4.13
N THR A 358 5.18 14.92 -3.06
CA THR A 358 6.38 15.74 -2.85
C THR A 358 7.67 15.04 -3.27
N SER A 359 7.62 13.80 -3.77
CA SER A 359 8.78 12.89 -3.92
C SER A 359 9.42 12.46 -2.58
N LEU A 360 8.81 12.81 -1.45
CA LEU A 360 9.34 12.62 -0.10
C LEU A 360 8.49 11.61 0.66
N ALA A 361 8.86 10.33 0.60
CA ALA A 361 8.16 9.21 1.23
C ALA A 361 8.30 9.25 2.76
N THR A 362 7.55 10.13 3.45
CA THR A 362 7.53 10.24 4.92
C THR A 362 6.25 9.68 5.51
N ALA A 363 6.37 8.88 6.58
CA ALA A 363 5.23 8.28 7.27
C ALA A 363 5.33 8.39 8.80
N ASP A 364 6.13 9.32 9.32
CA ASP A 364 6.33 9.52 10.74
C ASP A 364 5.68 10.84 11.18
N ASP A 365 4.81 10.81 12.18
CA ASP A 365 4.15 12.01 12.72
C ASP A 365 5.13 13.13 13.11
N VAL A 366 6.29 12.77 13.63
CA VAL A 366 7.32 13.75 14.04
C VAL A 366 7.98 14.43 12.86
N ASP A 367 7.91 13.83 11.67
CA ASP A 367 8.60 14.29 10.45
C ASP A 367 7.70 14.18 9.21
N PHE A 368 6.45 14.57 9.36
CA PHE A 368 5.45 14.55 8.28
C PHE A 368 5.64 15.71 7.30
N TRP A 369 5.93 15.39 6.03
CA TRP A 369 6.22 16.40 4.98
C TRP A 369 5.03 16.72 4.08
N GLY A 370 3.83 16.24 4.40
CA GLY A 370 2.61 16.56 3.66
C GLY A 370 2.42 15.71 2.40
N LYS A 371 1.28 15.93 1.75
CA LYS A 371 0.93 15.27 0.49
C LYS A 371 1.47 16.02 -0.73
N PHE A 372 1.23 17.33 -0.81
CA PHE A 372 1.66 18.20 -1.89
C PHE A 372 2.73 19.19 -1.41
N SER A 373 3.43 19.83 -2.33
CA SER A 373 4.43 20.85 -1.97
C SER A 373 3.84 22.01 -1.18
N SER A 374 2.56 22.34 -1.40
CA SER A 374 1.82 23.32 -0.60
C SER A 374 1.56 22.89 0.85
N ASN A 375 1.71 21.59 1.17
CA ASN A 375 1.55 21.07 2.53
C ASN A 375 2.90 20.78 3.22
N GLU A 376 4.04 21.13 2.61
CA GLU A 376 5.35 21.03 3.27
C GLU A 376 5.37 21.87 4.56
N PRO A 377 6.22 21.54 5.56
CA PRO A 377 6.16 22.17 6.87
C PRO A 377 6.33 23.70 6.89
N TYR A 378 5.29 24.42 7.35
CA TYR A 378 5.32 25.85 7.69
C TYR A 378 4.22 26.19 8.71
N ALA A 379 4.30 27.38 9.34
CA ALA A 379 3.35 27.83 10.35
C ALA A 379 1.95 28.05 9.73
N GLY A 380 0.96 27.27 10.16
CA GLY A 380 -0.44 27.40 9.73
C GLY A 380 -0.83 26.52 8.54
N ARG A 381 0.05 25.64 8.03
CA ARG A 381 -0.29 24.73 6.93
C ARG A 381 -1.52 23.85 7.21
N ASP A 382 -1.80 23.59 8.48
CA ASP A 382 -2.95 22.82 8.95
C ASP A 382 -4.30 23.48 8.63
N GLN A 383 -4.31 24.81 8.35
CA GLN A 383 -5.50 25.58 8.01
C GLN A 383 -5.74 25.70 6.50
N ASP A 384 -4.78 25.30 5.67
CA ASP A 384 -4.90 25.43 4.23
C ASP A 384 -5.64 24.23 3.60
N PRO A 385 -6.32 24.43 2.45
CA PRO A 385 -6.83 23.30 1.66
C PRO A 385 -5.72 22.31 1.32
N PHE A 386 -5.99 21.01 1.42
CA PHE A 386 -4.97 20.00 1.16
C PHE A 386 -4.49 19.98 -0.30
N ALA A 387 -5.35 20.36 -1.25
CA ALA A 387 -5.03 20.50 -2.67
C ALA A 387 -5.35 21.91 -3.16
N GLN A 388 -4.42 22.52 -3.90
CA GLN A 388 -4.54 23.87 -4.43
C GLN A 388 -4.48 23.83 -5.97
N LEU A 389 -5.50 23.21 -6.59
CA LEU A 389 -5.65 23.17 -8.04
C LEU A 389 -6.63 24.24 -8.52
N GLU A 390 -6.28 24.93 -9.61
CA GLU A 390 -7.17 25.85 -10.31
C GLU A 390 -8.07 25.05 -11.27
N MET A 391 -9.28 24.70 -10.81
CA MET A 391 -10.20 23.87 -11.57
C MET A 391 -10.80 24.62 -12.78
N PRO A 392 -11.10 23.93 -13.91
CA PRO A 392 -11.85 24.50 -15.02
C PRO A 392 -13.29 24.86 -14.60
N GLU A 393 -13.88 25.88 -15.25
CA GLU A 393 -15.25 26.36 -14.94
C GLU A 393 -16.34 25.29 -15.18
N ASP A 394 -16.09 24.37 -16.11
CA ASP A 394 -16.95 23.25 -16.46
C ASP A 394 -16.62 21.95 -15.72
N ALA A 395 -15.70 21.99 -14.74
CA ALA A 395 -15.39 20.85 -13.93
C ALA A 395 -16.62 20.41 -13.12
N THR A 396 -16.85 19.11 -13.09
CA THR A 396 -17.92 18.51 -12.28
C THR A 396 -17.64 18.55 -10.78
N PHE A 397 -16.43 18.93 -10.39
CA PHE A 397 -16.01 19.10 -9.02
C PHE A 397 -14.94 20.22 -8.88
N ASP A 398 -14.87 20.80 -7.70
CA ASP A 398 -13.84 21.78 -7.33
C ASP A 398 -13.41 21.54 -5.88
N PHE A 399 -12.21 21.03 -5.70
CA PHE A 399 -11.62 20.81 -4.37
C PHE A 399 -11.62 22.04 -3.48
N SER A 400 -11.48 23.24 -4.07
CA SER A 400 -11.46 24.49 -3.32
C SER A 400 -12.84 24.93 -2.86
N VAL A 401 -13.89 24.57 -3.61
CA VAL A 401 -15.30 24.79 -3.22
C VAL A 401 -15.69 23.76 -2.18
N ALA A 402 -15.38 22.50 -2.44
CA ALA A 402 -15.65 21.42 -1.50
C ALA A 402 -14.96 21.67 -0.14
N ALA A 403 -13.71 22.14 -0.12
CA ALA A 403 -13.01 22.50 1.11
C ALA A 403 -13.70 23.64 1.88
N ARG A 404 -14.36 24.58 1.19
CA ARG A 404 -15.09 25.69 1.84
C ARG A 404 -16.45 25.25 2.38
N GLU A 405 -17.12 24.34 1.68
CA GLU A 405 -18.45 23.85 2.06
C GLU A 405 -18.39 22.78 3.16
N LEU A 406 -17.26 22.09 3.28
CA LEU A 406 -17.03 21.00 4.22
C LEU A 406 -15.73 21.21 5.00
N PRO A 407 -15.75 22.18 5.91
CA PRO A 407 -14.56 22.72 6.55
C PRO A 407 -13.75 21.71 7.38
N ASP A 408 -14.31 20.55 7.72
CA ASP A 408 -13.66 19.68 8.70
C ASP A 408 -12.78 18.57 8.07
N GLN A 409 -12.81 18.34 6.76
CA GLN A 409 -12.16 17.16 6.17
C GLN A 409 -11.28 17.39 4.92
N LEU A 410 -11.33 18.54 4.27
CA LEU A 410 -10.48 18.82 3.10
C LEU A 410 -9.34 19.80 3.40
N TYR A 411 -9.09 20.06 4.66
CA TYR A 411 -7.92 20.81 5.07
C TYR A 411 -6.70 19.90 5.24
N THR A 412 -5.52 20.49 5.14
CA THR A 412 -4.25 19.80 5.39
C THR A 412 -4.23 19.12 6.77
N ALA A 413 -4.91 19.69 7.78
CA ALA A 413 -5.03 19.07 9.11
C ALA A 413 -5.62 17.64 9.09
N SER A 414 -6.48 17.31 8.12
CA SER A 414 -7.08 15.98 8.02
C SER A 414 -6.16 14.93 7.39
N LEU A 415 -5.06 15.33 6.73
CA LEU A 415 -4.07 14.37 6.22
C LEU A 415 -3.48 13.53 7.34
N VAL A 416 -3.26 12.26 7.05
CA VAL A 416 -2.65 11.30 7.97
C VAL A 416 -1.14 11.27 7.75
N SER A 417 -0.35 10.90 8.76
CA SER A 417 1.11 10.78 8.59
C SER A 417 1.50 9.68 7.60
N SER A 418 0.53 8.85 7.20
CA SER A 418 0.67 7.85 6.14
C SER A 418 1.15 6.47 6.63
N GLY A 419 1.70 5.62 5.76
CA GLY A 419 2.10 4.26 6.12
C GLY A 419 3.23 3.72 5.26
N TYR A 420 3.72 2.53 5.64
CA TYR A 420 4.73 1.77 4.90
C TYR A 420 4.30 0.34 4.69
N ALA A 421 4.80 -0.26 3.61
CA ALA A 421 4.75 -1.69 3.37
C ALA A 421 5.90 -2.39 4.11
N ALA A 422 5.56 -3.42 4.85
CA ALA A 422 6.52 -4.35 5.44
C ALA A 422 6.41 -5.70 4.72
N VAL A 423 7.53 -6.21 4.21
CA VAL A 423 7.59 -7.39 3.35
C VAL A 423 8.58 -8.39 3.92
N TRP A 424 8.11 -9.59 4.27
CA TRP A 424 8.95 -10.70 4.66
C TRP A 424 9.52 -11.39 3.42
N ALA A 425 10.80 -11.16 3.15
CA ALA A 425 11.47 -11.72 1.97
C ALA A 425 12.84 -12.31 2.31
N HIS A 426 13.36 -13.18 1.44
CA HIS A 426 14.66 -13.83 1.62
C HIS A 426 15.81 -12.84 1.46
N GLU A 427 15.67 -11.89 0.55
CA GLU A 427 16.69 -10.88 0.25
C GLU A 427 16.05 -9.60 -0.34
N ASN A 428 16.80 -8.50 -0.32
CA ASN A 428 16.36 -7.23 -0.90
C ASN A 428 16.65 -7.19 -2.41
N THR A 429 15.80 -7.85 -3.19
CA THR A 429 15.82 -7.80 -4.66
C THR A 429 14.40 -7.66 -5.20
N ARG A 430 14.23 -7.10 -6.42
CA ARG A 430 12.91 -7.00 -7.06
C ARG A 430 12.17 -8.33 -7.05
N ALA A 431 12.85 -9.39 -7.45
CA ALA A 431 12.26 -10.72 -7.54
C ALA A 431 11.79 -11.23 -6.17
N SER A 432 12.65 -11.15 -5.14
CA SER A 432 12.34 -11.68 -3.81
C SER A 432 11.21 -10.91 -3.11
N LEU A 433 11.24 -9.57 -3.20
CA LEU A 433 10.19 -8.71 -2.64
C LEU A 433 8.87 -8.87 -3.39
N PHE A 434 8.90 -8.90 -4.73
CA PHE A 434 7.71 -9.16 -5.54
C PHE A 434 7.07 -10.51 -5.21
N ASP A 435 7.88 -11.57 -5.17
CA ASP A 435 7.40 -12.92 -4.90
C ASP A 435 6.80 -13.03 -3.49
N ALA A 436 7.33 -12.28 -2.51
CA ALA A 436 6.76 -12.18 -1.17
C ALA A 436 5.40 -11.43 -1.17
N MET A 437 5.29 -10.31 -1.89
CA MET A 437 4.00 -9.62 -2.10
C MET A 437 2.99 -10.51 -2.81
N ALA A 438 3.41 -11.27 -3.83
CA ALA A 438 2.56 -12.23 -4.53
C ALA A 438 2.08 -13.38 -3.63
N ARG A 439 2.87 -13.79 -2.65
CA ARG A 439 2.46 -14.73 -1.59
C ARG A 439 1.65 -14.08 -0.48
N ARG A 440 1.52 -12.72 -0.47
CA ARG A 440 0.84 -11.95 0.59
C ARG A 440 1.56 -11.99 1.93
N GLU A 441 2.85 -12.27 1.93
CA GLU A 441 3.67 -12.32 3.14
C GLU A 441 4.13 -10.92 3.54
N THR A 442 3.13 -10.06 3.77
CA THR A 442 3.25 -8.62 3.96
C THR A 442 2.35 -8.14 5.08
N TYR A 443 2.63 -6.94 5.57
CA TYR A 443 1.72 -6.23 6.47
C TYR A 443 1.87 -4.71 6.30
N ALA A 444 0.80 -3.99 6.67
CA ALA A 444 0.78 -2.54 6.70
C ALA A 444 1.25 -2.02 8.06
N THR A 445 1.93 -0.88 8.09
CA THR A 445 2.02 -0.04 9.28
C THR A 445 1.60 1.38 8.97
N THR A 446 1.15 2.10 9.98
CA THR A 446 0.76 3.52 9.88
C THR A 446 1.96 4.46 10.13
N GLY A 447 3.19 3.98 9.89
CA GLY A 447 4.44 4.72 10.00
C GLY A 447 5.53 4.01 10.80
N PRO A 448 5.31 3.67 12.07
CA PRO A 448 6.31 2.95 12.86
C PRO A 448 6.67 1.59 12.27
N ARG A 449 7.95 1.27 12.28
CA ARG A 449 8.46 0.00 11.72
C ARG A 449 8.41 -1.11 12.77
N MET A 450 7.20 -1.40 13.28
CA MET A 450 6.94 -2.54 14.15
C MET A 450 7.23 -3.85 13.43
N VAL A 451 7.93 -4.79 14.07
CA VAL A 451 8.22 -6.10 13.48
C VAL A 451 7.16 -7.09 13.93
N VAL A 452 6.33 -7.56 12.99
CA VAL A 452 5.20 -8.44 13.29
C VAL A 452 5.32 -9.76 12.55
N ARG A 453 5.16 -10.87 13.30
CA ARG A 453 4.99 -12.22 12.77
C ARG A 453 3.62 -12.75 13.17
N PHE A 454 2.97 -13.44 12.24
CA PHE A 454 1.68 -14.08 12.45
C PHE A 454 1.64 -15.42 11.72
N PHE A 455 1.42 -16.50 12.45
CA PHE A 455 1.31 -17.85 11.91
C PHE A 455 0.03 -18.52 12.40
N GLY A 456 -0.59 -19.32 11.54
CA GLY A 456 -1.74 -20.15 11.87
C GLY A 456 -1.46 -21.63 11.61
N GLY A 457 -1.88 -22.51 12.49
CA GLY A 457 -1.66 -23.95 12.38
C GLY A 457 -2.56 -24.73 13.33
N TRP A 458 -2.35 -26.04 13.42
CA TRP A 458 -3.17 -26.92 14.24
C TRP A 458 -2.43 -27.45 15.48
N GLY A 459 -1.09 -27.48 15.42
CA GLY A 459 -0.26 -28.15 16.41
C GLY A 459 0.52 -27.22 17.34
N TYR A 460 0.37 -25.91 17.24
CA TYR A 460 1.12 -24.97 18.10
C TYR A 460 0.68 -25.08 19.56
N GLU A 461 1.64 -24.98 20.47
CA GLU A 461 1.46 -24.95 21.91
C GLU A 461 1.96 -23.62 22.50
N ALA A 462 1.57 -23.31 23.74
CA ALA A 462 1.93 -22.07 24.40
C ALA A 462 3.44 -21.85 24.50
N GLU A 463 4.20 -22.91 24.67
CA GLU A 463 5.66 -22.90 24.76
C GLU A 463 6.33 -22.47 23.45
N ASP A 464 5.69 -22.71 22.32
CA ASP A 464 6.22 -22.34 20.99
C ASP A 464 6.34 -20.82 20.83
N ALA A 465 5.46 -20.05 21.46
CA ALA A 465 5.52 -18.59 21.45
C ALA A 465 6.79 -18.05 22.10
N THR A 466 7.40 -18.78 23.04
CA THR A 466 8.60 -18.34 23.77
C THR A 466 9.91 -18.89 23.19
N ARG A 467 9.84 -19.64 22.09
CA ARG A 467 11.02 -20.25 21.46
C ARG A 467 11.87 -19.20 20.74
N PRO A 468 13.22 -19.28 20.83
CA PRO A 468 14.11 -18.39 20.08
C PRO A 468 13.99 -18.54 18.55
N ASP A 469 13.55 -19.72 18.08
CA ASP A 469 13.35 -20.08 16.69
C ASP A 469 11.86 -20.06 16.28
N LEU A 470 11.07 -19.19 16.89
CA LEU A 470 9.63 -19.04 16.65
C LEU A 470 9.27 -19.00 15.15
N ALA A 471 10.06 -18.30 14.34
CA ALA A 471 9.80 -18.23 12.89
C ALA A 471 9.88 -19.63 12.25
N ARG A 472 10.92 -20.42 12.54
CA ARG A 472 11.03 -21.79 12.03
C ARG A 472 9.86 -22.67 12.49
N VAL A 473 9.51 -22.58 13.77
CA VAL A 473 8.34 -23.30 14.31
C VAL A 473 7.07 -22.92 13.57
N GLY A 474 6.89 -21.61 13.32
CA GLY A 474 5.72 -21.09 12.60
C GLY A 474 5.61 -21.65 11.18
N TYR A 475 6.68 -21.66 10.41
CA TYR A 475 6.68 -22.19 9.03
C TYR A 475 6.57 -23.71 8.97
N GLU A 476 7.23 -24.44 9.89
CA GLU A 476 7.16 -25.90 9.93
C GLU A 476 5.80 -26.42 10.43
N GLY A 477 5.13 -25.69 11.34
CA GLY A 477 3.90 -26.09 11.99
C GLY A 477 2.60 -25.59 11.35
N GLY A 478 2.70 -24.67 10.36
CA GLY A 478 1.51 -24.07 9.76
C GLY A 478 1.81 -23.15 8.59
N VAL A 479 1.04 -22.07 8.48
CA VAL A 479 1.14 -21.07 7.41
C VAL A 479 1.43 -19.68 7.99
N PRO A 480 2.24 -18.86 7.30
CA PRO A 480 2.44 -17.46 7.68
C PRO A 480 1.24 -16.60 7.31
N MET A 481 1.25 -15.32 7.72
CA MET A 481 0.33 -14.29 7.22
C MET A 481 0.24 -14.35 5.68
N GLY A 482 -0.96 -14.14 5.15
CA GLY A 482 -1.27 -14.29 3.72
C GLY A 482 -1.53 -15.74 3.28
N GLY A 483 -1.33 -16.72 4.17
CA GLY A 483 -1.50 -18.15 3.89
C GLY A 483 -2.94 -18.65 3.96
N GLU A 484 -3.14 -19.90 3.52
CA GLU A 484 -4.43 -20.59 3.58
C GLU A 484 -4.29 -21.82 4.47
N LEU A 485 -5.14 -21.91 5.48
CA LEU A 485 -5.22 -23.01 6.43
C LEU A 485 -6.37 -23.94 6.00
N GLY A 486 -6.05 -25.17 5.61
CA GLY A 486 -7.04 -26.21 5.28
C GLY A 486 -7.64 -26.83 6.53
N ALA A 487 -8.53 -27.82 6.32
CA ALA A 487 -9.15 -28.58 7.40
C ALA A 487 -8.12 -29.20 8.34
N GLY A 488 -8.37 -29.07 9.64
CA GLY A 488 -7.54 -29.63 10.68
C GLY A 488 -8.01 -30.97 11.20
N PRO A 489 -7.28 -31.52 12.18
CA PRO A 489 -7.72 -32.71 12.90
C PRO A 489 -9.08 -32.50 13.61
N GLU A 490 -9.88 -33.54 13.67
CA GLU A 490 -11.19 -33.49 14.32
C GLU A 490 -11.09 -33.04 15.80
N GLY A 491 -11.93 -32.09 16.18
CA GLY A 491 -12.00 -31.57 17.56
C GLY A 491 -10.93 -30.56 17.94
N LEU A 492 -10.05 -30.17 17.00
CA LEU A 492 -9.09 -29.08 17.21
C LEU A 492 -9.58 -27.78 16.59
N SER A 493 -9.34 -26.67 17.28
CA SER A 493 -9.43 -25.32 16.71
C SER A 493 -8.07 -24.84 16.20
N PRO A 494 -8.05 -23.92 15.21
CA PRO A 494 -6.81 -23.33 14.74
C PRO A 494 -6.12 -22.56 15.86
N ARG A 495 -4.79 -22.63 15.87
CA ARG A 495 -3.91 -22.02 16.84
C ARG A 495 -2.99 -21.06 16.14
N PHE A 496 -2.74 -19.94 16.78
CA PHE A 496 -1.98 -18.86 16.19
C PHE A 496 -0.80 -18.48 17.07
N LEU A 497 0.35 -18.24 16.41
CA LEU A 497 1.54 -17.65 17.03
C LEU A 497 1.65 -16.20 16.57
N ILE A 498 1.77 -15.27 17.51
CA ILE A 498 1.91 -13.85 17.27
C ILE A 498 3.17 -13.37 17.98
N SER A 499 4.02 -12.65 17.23
CA SER A 499 5.16 -11.92 17.77
C SER A 499 5.15 -10.51 17.22
N ALA A 500 5.03 -9.53 18.10
CA ALA A 500 5.08 -8.11 17.76
C ALA A 500 6.18 -7.45 18.60
N LEU A 501 7.12 -6.77 17.93
CA LEU A 501 8.15 -5.95 18.54
C LEU A 501 7.90 -4.49 18.15
N ARG A 502 8.04 -3.59 19.10
CA ARG A 502 7.92 -2.16 18.80
C ARG A 502 8.98 -1.69 17.84
N ASP A 503 8.74 -0.59 17.17
CA ASP A 503 9.80 0.15 16.49
C ASP A 503 10.84 0.61 17.53
N PRO A 504 12.15 0.33 17.36
CA PRO A 504 13.19 0.76 18.29
C PRO A 504 13.19 2.28 18.55
N GLU A 505 12.77 3.09 17.55
CA GLU A 505 12.67 4.55 17.66
C GLU A 505 11.24 5.03 17.97
N GLY A 506 10.26 4.11 18.05
CA GLY A 506 8.84 4.37 18.25
C GLY A 506 8.35 4.19 19.68
N ALA A 507 7.05 4.10 19.81
CA ALA A 507 6.35 3.91 21.08
C ALA A 507 6.30 2.42 21.49
N ASN A 508 6.07 2.19 22.78
CA ASN A 508 5.75 0.86 23.29
C ASN A 508 4.38 0.40 22.76
N LEU A 509 4.20 -0.91 22.76
CA LEU A 509 2.96 -1.55 22.31
C LEU A 509 1.90 -1.55 23.43
N ASP A 510 0.67 -1.22 23.05
CA ASP A 510 -0.51 -1.33 23.90
C ASP A 510 -1.01 -2.78 23.92
N ARG A 511 -1.37 -3.30 22.75
CA ARG A 511 -1.99 -4.62 22.60
C ARG A 511 -1.79 -5.22 21.19
N ALA A 512 -1.95 -6.53 21.13
CA ALA A 512 -2.17 -7.28 19.90
C ALA A 512 -3.59 -7.86 19.91
N GLN A 513 -4.29 -7.72 18.79
CA GLN A 513 -5.65 -8.20 18.60
C GLN A 513 -5.70 -9.17 17.43
N ILE A 514 -6.55 -10.20 17.51
CA ILE A 514 -7.01 -10.97 16.34
C ILE A 514 -8.38 -10.43 15.94
N VAL A 515 -8.51 -10.03 14.70
CA VAL A 515 -9.79 -9.77 14.04
C VAL A 515 -10.18 -11.04 13.30
N LYS A 516 -11.33 -11.61 13.65
CA LYS A 516 -11.90 -12.80 13.03
C LYS A 516 -13.19 -12.41 12.33
N GLN A 517 -13.37 -12.88 11.09
CA GLN A 517 -14.66 -12.87 10.41
C GLN A 517 -14.97 -14.28 9.90
N TRP A 518 -16.24 -14.65 9.90
CA TRP A 518 -16.72 -15.95 9.42
C TRP A 518 -18.15 -15.84 8.89
N LEU A 519 -18.60 -16.83 8.14
CA LEU A 519 -20.00 -16.90 7.72
C LEU A 519 -20.85 -17.57 8.80
N ASP A 520 -21.97 -16.96 9.13
CA ASP A 520 -22.99 -17.60 9.98
C ASP A 520 -23.57 -18.83 9.25
N PRO A 521 -23.54 -20.03 9.84
CA PRO A 521 -23.98 -21.24 9.16
C PRO A 521 -25.49 -21.29 8.87
N GLU A 522 -26.31 -20.48 9.58
CA GLU A 522 -27.76 -20.43 9.40
C GLU A 522 -28.18 -19.36 8.39
N SER A 523 -27.59 -18.17 8.47
CA SER A 523 -27.97 -17.00 7.65
C SER A 523 -27.03 -16.73 6.48
N SER A 524 -25.82 -17.31 6.48
CA SER A 524 -24.70 -16.99 5.58
C SER A 524 -24.23 -15.53 5.68
N ALA A 525 -24.65 -14.80 6.69
CA ALA A 525 -24.16 -13.44 6.95
C ALA A 525 -22.73 -13.47 7.47
N VAL A 526 -21.97 -12.42 7.14
CA VAL A 526 -20.63 -12.23 7.73
C VAL A 526 -20.78 -11.81 9.19
N LEU A 527 -20.18 -12.57 10.09
CA LEU A 527 -20.03 -12.24 11.50
C LEU A 527 -18.60 -11.78 11.76
N GLU A 528 -18.42 -10.87 12.74
CA GLU A 528 -17.12 -10.33 13.14
C GLU A 528 -16.95 -10.43 14.66
N ARG A 529 -15.73 -10.74 15.09
CA ARG A 529 -15.31 -10.62 16.48
C ARG A 529 -13.84 -10.26 16.58
N ILE A 530 -13.54 -9.37 17.52
CA ILE A 530 -12.18 -8.93 17.80
C ILE A 530 -11.79 -9.45 19.16
N TYR A 531 -10.63 -10.08 19.27
CA TYR A 531 -10.07 -10.62 20.49
C TYR A 531 -8.78 -9.89 20.83
N ASP A 532 -8.66 -9.32 22.02
CA ASP A 532 -7.36 -8.99 22.59
C ASP A 532 -6.64 -10.29 22.92
N VAL A 533 -5.46 -10.51 22.38
CA VAL A 533 -4.70 -11.77 22.57
C VAL A 533 -3.41 -11.57 23.36
N ALA A 534 -2.90 -10.34 23.39
CA ALA A 534 -1.85 -9.88 24.30
C ALA A 534 -2.06 -8.42 24.65
N VAL A 535 -1.81 -8.05 25.90
CA VAL A 535 -1.94 -6.66 26.40
C VAL A 535 -0.79 -6.32 27.34
N SER A 536 -0.34 -5.08 27.29
CA SER A 536 0.77 -4.58 28.11
C SER A 536 0.37 -4.27 29.57
N ASP A 537 1.34 -3.89 30.37
CA ASP A 537 1.19 -3.38 31.74
C ASP A 537 0.48 -4.35 32.71
N GLY A 538 0.60 -5.66 32.49
CA GLY A 538 -0.05 -6.68 33.30
C GLY A 538 -1.56 -6.57 33.36
N ARG A 539 -2.20 -5.91 32.37
CA ARG A 539 -3.66 -5.88 32.23
C ARG A 539 -4.21 -7.26 31.97
N THR A 540 -5.47 -7.47 32.28
CA THR A 540 -6.13 -8.77 32.11
C THR A 540 -7.11 -8.74 30.95
N ILE A 541 -7.17 -9.84 30.22
CA ILE A 541 -8.18 -10.11 29.19
C ILE A 541 -9.30 -10.89 29.88
N ASP A 542 -10.54 -10.46 29.70
CA ASP A 542 -11.73 -11.12 30.28
C ASP A 542 -12.18 -12.37 29.50
N GLY A 543 -13.23 -13.02 29.98
CA GLY A 543 -13.78 -14.23 29.33
C GLY A 543 -14.38 -13.97 27.94
N ASP A 544 -14.65 -12.70 27.60
CA ASP A 544 -15.13 -12.29 26.29
C ASP A 544 -13.98 -12.01 25.31
N GLY A 545 -12.73 -12.18 25.74
CA GLY A 545 -11.54 -11.87 24.95
C GLY A 545 -11.25 -10.36 24.86
N ARG A 546 -11.61 -9.56 25.89
CA ARG A 546 -11.43 -8.11 25.88
C ARG A 546 -10.66 -7.62 27.11
N ALA A 547 -9.75 -6.70 26.89
CA ALA A 547 -9.08 -5.95 27.96
C ALA A 547 -9.84 -4.64 28.22
N ARG A 548 -10.70 -4.65 29.22
CA ARG A 548 -11.58 -3.49 29.54
C ARG A 548 -10.79 -2.30 30.10
N LYS A 549 -9.62 -2.54 30.68
CA LYS A 549 -8.78 -1.45 31.17
C LYS A 549 -7.94 -0.87 30.02
N VAL A 550 -8.09 0.43 29.75
CA VAL A 550 -7.27 1.13 28.75
C VAL A 550 -5.82 1.26 29.22
N VAL A 551 -4.88 1.36 28.28
CA VAL A 551 -3.44 1.53 28.56
C VAL A 551 -3.13 2.89 29.19
N GLY A 552 -3.98 3.90 28.94
CA GLY A 552 -3.73 5.28 29.33
C GLY A 552 -2.89 6.05 28.31
N SER A 553 -2.35 7.19 28.72
CA SER A 553 -1.53 8.03 27.83
C SER A 553 -0.40 8.69 28.61
N SER A 554 0.80 8.67 28.03
CA SER A 554 1.98 9.41 28.51
C SER A 554 2.23 10.70 27.73
N VAL A 555 1.29 11.10 26.84
CA VAL A 555 1.45 12.25 25.94
C VAL A 555 1.38 13.58 26.68
N ASP A 556 2.44 14.40 26.56
CA ASP A 556 2.46 15.82 26.90
C ASP A 556 2.15 16.63 25.63
N VAL A 557 0.88 16.94 25.41
CA VAL A 557 0.40 17.70 24.23
C VAL A 557 1.06 19.08 24.12
N LYS A 558 1.38 19.71 25.27
CA LYS A 558 1.99 21.06 25.28
C LYS A 558 3.43 21.05 24.77
N ARG A 559 4.12 19.92 24.84
CA ARG A 559 5.50 19.76 24.37
C ARG A 559 5.63 18.85 23.17
N ALA A 560 4.53 18.29 22.70
CA ALA A 560 4.49 17.25 21.68
C ALA A 560 5.49 16.12 21.98
N ARG A 561 5.38 15.52 23.18
CA ARG A 561 6.27 14.46 23.66
C ARG A 561 5.47 13.35 24.30
N TYR A 562 6.02 12.16 24.31
CA TYR A 562 5.53 11.01 25.05
C TYR A 562 6.71 10.27 25.70
N THR A 563 6.41 9.33 26.56
CA THR A 563 7.41 8.47 27.20
C THR A 563 6.96 7.02 27.15
N ASN A 564 7.92 6.11 27.03
CA ASN A 564 7.68 4.66 27.10
C ASN A 564 7.66 4.17 28.56
N THR A 565 6.87 4.86 29.42
CA THR A 565 6.67 4.48 30.83
C THR A 565 5.44 3.60 31.03
N ILE A 566 4.66 3.39 29.98
CA ILE A 566 3.54 2.46 29.86
C ILE A 566 3.72 1.66 28.56
N GLY A 567 2.98 0.58 28.42
CA GLY A 567 3.13 -0.31 27.27
C GLY A 567 4.35 -1.23 27.40
N GLU A 568 4.50 -2.16 26.47
CA GLU A 568 5.59 -3.14 26.44
C GLU A 568 6.41 -2.99 25.14
N ASP A 569 7.70 -3.38 25.16
CA ASP A 569 8.55 -3.37 23.97
C ASP A 569 8.30 -4.58 23.05
N ALA A 570 7.66 -5.63 23.58
CA ALA A 570 7.29 -6.83 22.84
C ALA A 570 5.98 -7.43 23.35
N LEU A 571 5.14 -7.90 22.42
CA LEU A 571 3.96 -8.70 22.71
C LEU A 571 4.08 -10.01 21.95
N ILE A 572 4.33 -11.10 22.68
CA ILE A 572 4.53 -12.42 22.11
C ILE A 572 3.53 -13.36 22.77
N THR A 573 2.72 -14.05 21.97
CA THR A 573 1.63 -14.86 22.49
C THR A 573 1.27 -16.03 21.57
N TRP A 574 0.60 -16.99 22.16
CA TRP A 574 -0.15 -18.05 21.52
C TRP A 574 -1.64 -17.87 21.80
N TRP A 575 -2.48 -18.16 20.81
CA TRP A 575 -3.92 -18.07 20.96
C TRP A 575 -4.61 -19.18 20.16
N ALA A 576 -5.66 -19.77 20.72
CA ALA A 576 -6.53 -20.75 20.05
C ALA A 576 -7.92 -20.14 19.90
N ASP A 577 -8.55 -20.31 18.74
CA ASP A 577 -9.90 -19.79 18.49
C ASP A 577 -10.93 -20.49 19.38
N PRO A 578 -11.55 -19.79 20.35
CA PRO A 578 -12.54 -20.40 21.25
C PRO A 578 -13.90 -20.64 20.59
N ASP A 579 -14.18 -19.94 19.50
CA ASP A 579 -15.47 -19.97 18.80
C ASP A 579 -15.33 -20.57 17.39
N PHE A 580 -14.39 -21.52 17.23
CA PHE A 580 -14.13 -22.15 15.94
C PHE A 580 -15.22 -23.17 15.58
N ASP A 581 -15.72 -23.06 14.36
CA ASP A 581 -16.54 -24.09 13.71
C ASP A 581 -15.83 -24.63 12.46
N ALA A 582 -15.52 -25.91 12.47
CA ALA A 582 -14.79 -26.57 11.38
C ALA A 582 -15.57 -26.62 10.04
N ALA A 583 -16.89 -26.43 10.08
CA ALA A 583 -17.73 -26.40 8.88
C ALA A 583 -17.79 -25.02 8.21
N THR A 584 -17.30 -23.98 8.89
CA THR A 584 -17.51 -22.58 8.50
C THR A 584 -16.20 -21.93 8.02
N PRO A 585 -16.15 -21.36 6.81
CA PRO A 585 -14.98 -20.61 6.37
C PRO A 585 -14.78 -19.35 7.22
N ALA A 586 -13.52 -19.05 7.50
CA ALA A 586 -13.15 -17.91 8.34
C ALA A 586 -11.89 -17.21 7.83
N VAL A 587 -11.70 -15.98 8.26
CA VAL A 587 -10.49 -15.18 8.01
C VAL A 587 -10.02 -14.56 9.30
N TYR A 588 -8.70 -14.53 9.49
CA TYR A 588 -8.03 -14.02 10.69
C TYR A 588 -6.89 -13.10 10.30
N TYR A 589 -6.79 -11.93 10.92
CA TYR A 589 -5.58 -11.11 10.84
C TYR A 589 -5.26 -10.47 12.18
N VAL A 590 -4.02 -10.03 12.35
CA VAL A 590 -3.56 -9.37 13.57
C VAL A 590 -3.52 -7.87 13.36
N ARG A 591 -4.05 -7.14 14.34
CA ARG A 591 -3.85 -5.70 14.51
C ARG A 591 -3.00 -5.49 15.77
N VAL A 592 -1.89 -4.76 15.63
CA VAL A 592 -1.02 -4.36 16.74
C VAL A 592 -1.13 -2.86 16.94
N LEU A 593 -1.38 -2.42 18.19
CA LEU A 593 -1.48 -1.00 18.52
C LEU A 593 -0.33 -0.57 19.41
N GLU A 594 0.25 0.61 19.11
CA GLU A 594 1.13 1.32 20.03
C GLU A 594 0.34 2.03 21.14
N ILE A 595 1.03 2.47 22.20
CA ILE A 595 0.48 3.46 23.13
C ILE A 595 0.28 4.81 22.41
N PRO A 596 -0.60 5.70 22.90
CA PRO A 596 -0.83 7.00 22.27
C PRO A 596 0.45 7.83 22.12
N THR A 597 0.65 8.41 20.92
CA THR A 597 1.72 9.35 20.55
C THR A 597 1.12 10.66 20.04
N PRO A 598 1.83 11.82 20.10
CA PRO A 598 1.34 13.05 19.52
C PRO A 598 1.12 12.88 18.00
N ARG A 599 -0.01 13.39 17.48
CA ARG A 599 -0.28 13.48 16.05
C ARG A 599 0.61 14.57 15.41
N TRP A 600 0.91 14.50 14.11
CA TRP A 600 1.75 15.47 13.40
C TRP A 600 1.29 16.93 13.57
N THR A 601 -0.01 17.20 13.63
CA THR A 601 -0.57 18.53 13.90
C THR A 601 -0.20 19.07 15.29
N THR A 602 0.01 18.19 16.25
CA THR A 602 0.49 18.54 17.61
C THR A 602 1.98 18.87 17.58
N TYR A 603 2.80 18.14 16.80
CA TYR A 603 4.21 18.47 16.60
C TYR A 603 4.37 19.83 15.91
N ASP A 604 3.59 20.09 14.85
CA ASP A 604 3.61 21.38 14.13
C ASP A 604 3.18 22.55 15.02
N ALA A 605 2.11 22.37 15.80
CA ALA A 605 1.65 23.43 16.72
C ALA A 605 2.74 23.85 17.71
N VAL A 606 3.53 22.89 18.21
CA VAL A 606 4.66 23.17 19.11
C VAL A 606 5.86 23.76 18.34
N LYS A 607 6.22 23.19 17.19
CA LYS A 607 7.35 23.60 16.36
C LYS A 607 7.22 25.04 15.85
N PHE A 608 6.00 25.42 15.47
CA PHE A 608 5.71 26.72 14.87
C PHE A 608 5.02 27.71 15.81
N GLU A 609 4.83 27.33 17.09
CA GLU A 609 4.17 28.15 18.11
C GLU A 609 2.74 28.59 17.69
N THR A 610 2.01 27.70 17.01
CA THR A 610 0.62 27.93 16.55
C THR A 610 -0.40 27.25 17.46
N LYS A 611 -1.68 27.49 17.21
CA LYS A 611 -2.76 26.76 17.87
C LYS A 611 -2.98 25.44 17.13
N ARG A 612 -3.05 24.34 17.87
CA ARG A 612 -3.45 23.04 17.33
C ARG A 612 -4.89 23.09 16.80
N PRO A 613 -5.18 22.52 15.62
CA PRO A 613 -6.56 22.36 15.14
C PRO A 613 -7.38 21.52 16.14
N GLN A 614 -8.67 21.84 16.28
CA GLN A 614 -9.55 21.18 17.26
C GLN A 614 -10.40 20.08 16.66
N ASN A 615 -10.52 20.05 15.34
CA ASN A 615 -11.29 19.06 14.57
C ASN A 615 -10.52 17.74 14.32
N VAL A 616 -9.27 17.64 14.73
CA VAL A 616 -8.46 16.42 14.67
C VAL A 616 -7.91 16.06 16.07
N PRO A 617 -7.64 14.78 16.35
CA PRO A 617 -7.13 14.36 17.64
C PRO A 617 -5.74 14.94 17.94
N ALA A 618 -5.44 15.17 19.23
CA ALA A 618 -4.11 15.62 19.65
C ALA A 618 -3.08 14.50 19.65
N SER A 619 -3.51 13.26 19.75
CA SER A 619 -2.70 12.06 19.79
C SER A 619 -3.41 10.92 19.08
N VAL A 620 -2.64 9.99 18.57
CA VAL A 620 -3.11 8.80 17.85
C VAL A 620 -2.42 7.56 18.39
N GLN A 621 -3.01 6.38 18.18
CA GLN A 621 -2.37 5.09 18.42
C GLN A 621 -1.97 4.47 17.09
N GLN A 622 -0.70 4.63 16.73
CA GLN A 622 -0.16 4.03 15.51
C GLN A 622 -0.28 2.52 15.57
N ARG A 623 -0.35 1.86 14.40
CA ARG A 623 -0.71 0.46 14.34
C ARG A 623 -0.10 -0.30 13.16
N ALA A 624 -0.22 -1.61 13.22
CA ALA A 624 0.11 -2.51 12.12
C ALA A 624 -1.06 -3.47 11.85
N TYR A 625 -1.24 -3.86 10.59
CA TYR A 625 -2.25 -4.81 10.11
C TYR A 625 -1.58 -5.90 9.30
N THR A 626 -1.62 -7.16 9.76
CA THR A 626 -1.05 -8.27 9.00
C THR A 626 -1.95 -8.66 7.84
N SER A 627 -1.36 -9.22 6.78
CA SER A 627 -2.13 -9.98 5.80
C SER A 627 -2.90 -11.10 6.47
N PRO A 628 -4.14 -11.39 6.02
CA PRO A 628 -5.00 -12.39 6.64
C PRO A 628 -4.50 -13.82 6.42
N ILE A 629 -4.84 -14.70 7.37
CA ILE A 629 -4.83 -16.16 7.20
C ILE A 629 -6.28 -16.61 6.97
N TRP A 630 -6.49 -17.36 5.90
CA TRP A 630 -7.80 -17.84 5.47
C TRP A 630 -7.99 -19.28 5.90
N TYR A 631 -9.09 -19.59 6.57
CA TYR A 631 -9.50 -20.96 6.85
C TYR A 631 -10.54 -21.42 5.82
N THR A 632 -10.30 -22.60 5.24
CA THR A 632 -11.22 -23.23 4.32
C THR A 632 -11.58 -24.62 4.86
N PRO A 633 -12.88 -24.90 5.13
CA PRO A 633 -13.34 -26.21 5.47
C PRO A 633 -12.93 -27.25 4.43
N GLY A 634 -12.64 -28.49 4.86
CA GLY A 634 -12.46 -29.61 3.95
C GLY A 634 -13.79 -29.91 3.25
N GLY A 635 -13.76 -29.94 1.90
CA GLY A 635 -14.91 -30.41 1.10
C GLY A 635 -15.08 -31.92 1.13
#